data_9a9b3448c26f1eb2b873efed912dd524
#
_entry.id   9a9b3448c26f1eb2b873efed912dd524
#
_cell.length_a   1.000
_cell.length_b   1.000
_cell.length_c   1.000
_cell.angle_alpha   90.00
_cell.angle_beta   90.00
_cell.angle_gamma   90.00
#
_symmetry.space_group_name_H-M   'P 1'
#
loop_
_entity.id
_entity.type
_entity.pdbx_description
1 polymer ?
#
loop_
_entity_poly.entity_id
_entity_poly.type
_entity_poly.pdbx_seq_one_letter_code
_entity_poly.pdbx_strand_id
1 'polypeptide(L)'
;MATIIQEKPRGNHDRNERWARLERAALFERYDELHAQGMSQRQAAEVLEVPRSTLQAWRVYHEHLDECPAVVAFFHSVSGLAFLHRLVIALHVVCVEIGACGIRLVCLLLELTGLNRFVGASYGTQQQVNRRVEEAMVTYRHEESQRLAHEMPARDITLTQDETFTGGLCLVGVEPVSNYILLEQAAQGRDHDTWQECMEPALVGLNCKVIQST
;
A
#
# COMPACT_ATOMS: atom_id res chain seq x y z
N MET A 1 -4.58 -6.08 -23.60
CA MET A 1 -3.18 -6.54 -23.75
C MET A 1 -2.28 -5.35 -23.45
N ALA A 2 -1.77 -5.26 -22.25
CA ALA A 2 -0.86 -4.21 -21.81
C ALA A 2 0.57 -4.72 -21.94
N THR A 3 1.34 -4.08 -22.79
CA THR A 3 2.73 -4.39 -23.08
C THR A 3 3.58 -3.94 -21.88
N ILE A 4 4.13 -4.90 -21.15
CA ILE A 4 5.13 -4.65 -20.10
C ILE A 4 6.42 -4.21 -20.81
N ILE A 5 6.79 -2.95 -20.65
CA ILE A 5 8.07 -2.42 -21.13
C ILE A 5 9.16 -2.99 -20.19
N GLN A 6 9.92 -3.95 -20.70
CA GLN A 6 11.16 -4.41 -20.08
C GLN A 6 12.23 -3.34 -20.29
N GLU A 7 12.54 -2.54 -19.29
CA GLU A 7 13.75 -1.72 -19.27
C GLU A 7 14.99 -2.58 -19.05
N LYS A 8 15.99 -2.34 -19.89
CA LYS A 8 17.28 -3.03 -19.93
C LYS A 8 18.18 -2.55 -18.77
N PRO A 9 18.80 -3.43 -17.99
CA PRO A 9 19.56 -3.04 -16.80
C PRO A 9 20.84 -2.27 -17.13
N ARG A 10 21.05 -1.15 -16.44
CA ARG A 10 22.30 -0.38 -16.44
C ARG A 10 23.18 -0.76 -15.25
N GLY A 11 24.37 -1.21 -15.56
CA GLY A 11 25.64 -1.34 -14.81
C GLY A 11 25.66 -1.42 -13.28
N ASN A 12 26.28 -2.46 -12.79
CA ASN A 12 26.90 -2.75 -11.47
C ASN A 12 26.17 -2.44 -10.13
N HIS A 13 25.06 -1.70 -10.11
CA HIS A 13 24.13 -1.58 -8.96
C HIS A 13 23.07 -2.69 -8.91
N ASP A 14 22.87 -3.39 -10.01
CA ASP A 14 21.77 -4.33 -10.24
C ASP A 14 21.88 -5.70 -9.56
N ARG A 15 23.00 -6.06 -8.95
CA ARG A 15 23.13 -7.39 -8.32
C ARG A 15 22.26 -7.57 -7.08
N ASN A 16 21.84 -6.46 -6.44
CA ASN A 16 20.93 -6.49 -5.28
C ASN A 16 19.45 -6.40 -5.65
N GLU A 17 19.13 -6.02 -6.89
CA GLU A 17 17.74 -5.85 -7.37
C GLU A 17 17.12 -7.15 -7.94
N ARG A 18 17.94 -8.18 -8.21
CA ARG A 18 17.48 -9.44 -8.79
C ARG A 18 16.46 -10.18 -7.93
N TRP A 19 16.49 -9.98 -6.61
CA TRP A 19 15.54 -10.56 -5.68
C TRP A 19 14.81 -9.49 -4.91
N ALA A 20 13.48 -9.60 -4.82
CA ALA A 20 12.70 -8.75 -3.94
C ALA A 20 13.17 -8.90 -2.48
N ARG A 21 12.98 -7.89 -1.66
CA ARG A 21 13.49 -7.87 -0.28
C ARG A 21 12.97 -9.04 0.56
N LEU A 22 11.68 -9.38 0.42
CA LEU A 22 11.07 -10.55 1.09
C LEU A 22 11.67 -11.86 0.60
N GLU A 23 11.94 -11.97 -0.70
CA GLU A 23 12.57 -13.14 -1.29
C GLU A 23 14.01 -13.31 -0.78
N ARG A 24 14.78 -12.22 -0.70
CA ARG A 24 16.13 -12.25 -0.10
C ARG A 24 16.11 -12.73 1.35
N ALA A 25 15.13 -12.25 2.14
CA ALA A 25 14.98 -12.66 3.53
C ALA A 25 14.69 -14.17 3.65
N ALA A 26 13.74 -14.66 2.85
CA ALA A 26 13.40 -16.08 2.81
C ALA A 26 14.58 -16.98 2.38
N LEU A 27 15.35 -16.53 1.37
CA LEU A 27 16.56 -17.22 0.93
C LEU A 27 17.65 -17.22 2.01
N PHE A 28 17.76 -16.13 2.78
CA PHE A 28 18.75 -16.04 3.84
C PHE A 28 18.37 -16.88 5.06
N GLU A 29 17.11 -16.92 5.47
CA GLU A 29 16.58 -17.84 6.50
C GLU A 29 16.87 -19.28 6.09
N ARG A 30 16.59 -19.63 4.85
CA ARG A 30 16.84 -20.97 4.33
C ARG A 30 18.33 -21.31 4.28
N TYR A 31 19.19 -20.34 3.98
CA TYR A 31 20.63 -20.49 4.05
C TYR A 31 21.10 -20.83 5.47
N ASP A 32 20.60 -20.11 6.49
CA ASP A 32 20.95 -20.33 7.88
C ASP A 32 20.53 -21.75 8.35
N GLU A 33 19.32 -22.20 7.94
CA GLU A 33 18.86 -23.58 8.21
C GLU A 33 19.79 -24.63 7.60
N LEU A 34 20.17 -24.48 6.34
CA LEU A 34 21.08 -25.40 5.64
C LEU A 34 22.47 -25.41 6.27
N HIS A 35 22.95 -24.24 6.69
CA HIS A 35 24.21 -24.11 7.38
C HIS A 35 24.19 -24.75 8.76
N ALA A 36 23.09 -24.60 9.52
CA ALA A 36 22.88 -25.26 10.80
C ALA A 36 22.84 -26.81 10.69
N GLN A 37 22.39 -27.32 9.53
CA GLN A 37 22.43 -28.74 9.19
C GLN A 37 23.83 -29.25 8.76
N GLY A 38 24.85 -28.37 8.79
CA GLY A 38 26.23 -28.71 8.46
C GLY A 38 26.61 -28.56 6.98
N MET A 39 25.73 -27.99 6.15
CA MET A 39 26.11 -27.72 4.75
C MET A 39 27.15 -26.59 4.66
N SER A 40 28.09 -26.77 3.76
CA SER A 40 29.02 -25.70 3.42
C SER A 40 28.33 -24.58 2.65
N GLN A 41 28.85 -23.35 2.74
CA GLN A 41 28.35 -22.20 1.99
C GLN A 41 28.23 -22.45 0.48
N ARG A 42 29.12 -23.27 -0.09
CA ARG A 42 29.08 -23.62 -1.51
C ARG A 42 27.89 -24.51 -1.84
N GLN A 43 27.66 -25.53 -1.04
CA GLN A 43 26.51 -26.44 -1.20
C GLN A 43 25.18 -25.69 -1.00
N ALA A 44 25.08 -24.86 0.03
CA ALA A 44 23.90 -24.03 0.25
C ALA A 44 23.64 -23.07 -0.91
N ALA A 45 24.67 -22.46 -1.48
CA ALA A 45 24.55 -21.59 -2.66
C ALA A 45 24.01 -22.34 -3.90
N GLU A 46 24.44 -23.58 -4.10
CA GLU A 46 23.94 -24.45 -5.18
C GLU A 46 22.47 -24.82 -4.96
N VAL A 47 22.09 -25.21 -3.73
CA VAL A 47 20.70 -25.56 -3.39
C VAL A 47 19.75 -24.39 -3.53
N LEU A 48 20.20 -23.17 -3.17
CA LEU A 48 19.38 -21.95 -3.22
C LEU A 48 19.41 -21.27 -4.59
N GLU A 49 20.20 -21.73 -5.52
CA GLU A 49 20.43 -21.11 -6.84
C GLU A 49 20.87 -19.64 -6.74
N VAL A 50 21.54 -19.29 -5.64
CA VAL A 50 22.06 -17.94 -5.37
C VAL A 50 23.59 -17.92 -5.48
N PRO A 51 24.19 -17.01 -6.22
CA PRO A 51 25.67 -16.93 -6.28
C PRO A 51 26.27 -16.79 -4.88
N ARG A 52 27.32 -17.56 -4.59
CA ARG A 52 28.04 -17.54 -3.30
C ARG A 52 28.47 -16.12 -2.90
N SER A 53 28.94 -15.32 -3.87
CA SER A 53 29.35 -13.93 -3.64
C SER A 53 28.17 -13.06 -3.16
N THR A 54 26.96 -13.33 -3.61
CA THR A 54 25.74 -12.63 -3.20
C THR A 54 25.37 -12.99 -1.76
N LEU A 55 25.37 -14.29 -1.41
CA LEU A 55 25.14 -14.73 -0.03
C LEU A 55 26.19 -14.16 0.93
N GLN A 56 27.45 -14.13 0.52
CA GLN A 56 28.52 -13.53 1.33
C GLN A 56 28.32 -12.02 1.51
N ALA A 57 27.92 -11.29 0.46
CA ALA A 57 27.63 -9.86 0.56
C ALA A 57 26.46 -9.58 1.50
N TRP A 58 25.40 -10.41 1.45
CA TRP A 58 24.28 -10.30 2.38
C TRP A 58 24.72 -10.54 3.83
N ARG A 59 25.55 -11.55 4.07
CA ARG A 59 26.07 -11.85 5.41
C ARG A 59 26.90 -10.69 5.96
N VAL A 60 27.84 -10.15 5.17
CA VAL A 60 28.66 -9.00 5.57
C VAL A 60 27.80 -7.78 5.88
N TYR A 61 26.76 -7.55 5.08
CA TYR A 61 25.82 -6.45 5.35
C TYR A 61 25.12 -6.62 6.70
N HIS A 62 24.67 -7.84 7.05
CA HIS A 62 24.07 -8.13 8.36
C HIS A 62 25.05 -7.94 9.53
N GLU A 63 26.31 -8.32 9.36
CA GLU A 63 27.34 -8.19 10.39
C GLU A 63 27.75 -6.74 10.68
N HIS A 64 27.52 -5.80 9.73
CA HIS A 64 27.87 -4.38 9.87
C HIS A 64 26.73 -3.49 10.39
N LEU A 65 25.56 -4.05 10.69
CA LEU A 65 24.50 -3.28 11.32
C LEU A 65 24.81 -3.10 12.80
N ASP A 66 25.01 -1.84 13.21
CA ASP A 66 25.34 -1.43 14.59
C ASP A 66 24.11 -1.48 15.52
N GLU A 67 23.48 -2.65 15.59
CA GLU A 67 22.24 -2.92 16.33
C GLU A 67 22.37 -4.22 17.14
N CYS A 68 21.47 -4.40 18.11
CA CYS A 68 21.31 -5.68 18.80
C CYS A 68 21.08 -6.81 17.77
N PRO A 69 21.91 -7.87 17.77
CA PRO A 69 21.81 -8.94 16.78
C PRO A 69 20.41 -9.57 16.66
N ALA A 70 19.67 -9.67 17.77
CA ALA A 70 18.31 -10.19 17.75
C ALA A 70 17.33 -9.28 16.99
N VAL A 71 17.49 -7.96 17.09
CA VAL A 71 16.69 -6.96 16.35
C VAL A 71 17.00 -7.03 14.86
N VAL A 72 18.29 -7.12 14.52
CA VAL A 72 18.72 -7.27 13.12
C VAL A 72 18.17 -8.56 12.53
N ALA A 73 18.32 -9.69 13.19
CA ALA A 73 17.80 -10.97 12.76
C ALA A 73 16.28 -10.92 12.56
N PHE A 74 15.53 -10.31 13.49
CA PHE A 74 14.09 -10.16 13.35
C PHE A 74 13.70 -9.34 12.12
N PHE A 75 14.21 -8.12 11.96
CA PHE A 75 13.83 -7.25 10.83
C PHE A 75 14.40 -7.68 9.47
N HIS A 76 15.30 -8.65 9.44
CA HIS A 76 15.73 -9.30 8.21
C HIS A 76 15.03 -10.62 7.94
N SER A 77 14.27 -11.14 8.89
CA SER A 77 13.42 -12.30 8.70
C SER A 77 12.19 -11.98 7.84
N VAL A 78 11.57 -13.00 7.24
CA VAL A 78 10.31 -12.85 6.50
C VAL A 78 9.22 -12.26 7.39
N SER A 79 9.09 -12.76 8.63
CA SER A 79 8.10 -12.29 9.59
C SER A 79 8.33 -10.84 10.00
N GLY A 80 9.56 -10.46 10.27
CA GLY A 80 9.94 -9.10 10.65
C GLY A 80 9.71 -8.10 9.53
N LEU A 81 10.06 -8.46 8.28
CA LEU A 81 9.78 -7.62 7.11
C LEU A 81 8.27 -7.48 6.85
N ALA A 82 7.50 -8.56 6.99
CA ALA A 82 6.05 -8.51 6.84
C ALA A 82 5.41 -7.64 7.93
N PHE A 83 5.90 -7.69 9.17
CA PHE A 83 5.49 -6.79 10.23
C PHE A 83 5.83 -5.33 9.90
N LEU A 84 7.06 -5.07 9.46
CA LEU A 84 7.53 -3.73 9.13
C LEU A 84 6.76 -3.11 7.96
N HIS A 85 6.44 -3.88 6.94
CA HIS A 85 5.59 -3.42 5.84
C HIS A 85 4.19 -3.02 6.34
N ARG A 86 3.57 -3.86 7.18
CA ARG A 86 2.26 -3.52 7.79
C ARG A 86 2.33 -2.27 8.65
N LEU A 87 3.40 -2.12 9.43
CA LEU A 87 3.62 -0.92 10.26
C LEU A 87 3.72 0.34 9.41
N VAL A 88 4.53 0.31 8.32
CA VAL A 88 4.67 1.47 7.43
C VAL A 88 3.35 1.82 6.75
N ILE A 89 2.61 0.83 6.25
CA ILE A 89 1.27 1.05 5.66
C ILE A 89 0.33 1.66 6.70
N ALA A 90 0.29 1.10 7.93
CA ALA A 90 -0.55 1.63 9.01
C ALA A 90 -0.19 3.07 9.39
N LEU A 91 1.11 3.43 9.37
CA LEU A 91 1.56 4.80 9.59
C LEU A 91 1.04 5.77 8.53
N HIS A 92 1.04 5.37 7.24
CA HIS A 92 0.45 6.18 6.19
C HIS A 92 -1.06 6.33 6.37
N VAL A 93 -1.78 5.24 6.58
CA VAL A 93 -3.24 5.29 6.80
C VAL A 93 -3.59 6.17 8.01
N VAL A 94 -2.94 5.95 9.15
CA VAL A 94 -3.30 6.64 10.40
C VAL A 94 -2.80 8.08 10.42
N CYS A 95 -1.53 8.31 10.05
CA CYS A 95 -0.96 9.66 10.16
C CYS A 95 -1.30 10.54 8.97
N VAL A 96 -1.25 10.01 7.75
CA VAL A 96 -1.42 10.83 6.54
C VAL A 96 -2.88 10.92 6.15
N GLU A 97 -3.57 9.78 5.96
CA GLU A 97 -4.94 9.77 5.44
C GLU A 97 -5.97 10.18 6.51
N ILE A 98 -5.87 9.63 7.73
CA ILE A 98 -6.83 9.93 8.80
C ILE A 98 -6.41 11.18 9.59
N GLY A 99 -5.12 11.25 9.96
CA GLY A 99 -4.60 12.31 10.84
C GLY A 99 -4.22 13.60 10.11
N ALA A 100 -4.34 13.66 8.78
CA ALA A 100 -3.95 14.80 7.93
C ALA A 100 -2.51 15.30 8.18
N CYS A 101 -1.61 14.45 8.66
CA CYS A 101 -0.21 14.74 8.85
C CYS A 101 0.55 14.59 7.54
N GLY A 102 1.55 15.42 7.30
CA GLY A 102 2.37 15.25 6.10
C GLY A 102 3.29 14.02 6.16
N ILE A 103 3.62 13.46 4.99
CA ILE A 103 4.54 12.31 4.82
C ILE A 103 5.87 12.50 5.57
N ARG A 104 6.32 13.74 5.76
CA ARG A 104 7.54 14.05 6.54
C ARG A 104 7.49 13.55 7.97
N LEU A 105 6.28 13.48 8.58
CA LEU A 105 6.13 12.92 9.92
C LEU A 105 6.41 11.42 9.93
N VAL A 106 5.97 10.69 8.91
CA VAL A 106 6.30 9.27 8.74
C VAL A 106 7.82 9.08 8.60
N CYS A 107 8.49 9.90 7.76
CA CYS A 107 9.95 9.86 7.62
C CYS A 107 10.65 10.10 8.97
N LEU A 108 10.24 11.13 9.71
CA LEU A 108 10.78 11.47 11.02
C LEU A 108 10.59 10.33 12.03
N LEU A 109 9.42 9.69 12.05
CA LEU A 109 9.14 8.56 12.93
C LEU A 109 10.05 7.38 12.62
N LEU A 110 10.25 7.05 11.33
CA LEU A 110 11.16 6.00 10.91
C LEU A 110 12.61 6.30 11.30
N GLU A 111 13.04 7.56 11.27
CA GLU A 111 14.36 8.00 11.72
C GLU A 111 14.51 7.91 13.25
N LEU A 112 13.57 8.46 14.01
CA LEU A 112 13.62 8.47 15.47
C LEU A 112 13.55 7.07 16.09
N THR A 113 12.88 6.13 15.42
CA THR A 113 12.80 4.73 15.87
C THR A 113 13.96 3.87 15.37
N GLY A 114 14.87 4.40 14.55
CA GLY A 114 15.95 3.63 13.92
C GLY A 114 15.48 2.68 12.82
N LEU A 115 14.19 2.67 12.46
CA LEU A 115 13.63 1.81 11.43
C LEU A 115 14.09 2.18 10.01
N ASN A 116 14.63 3.38 9.83
CA ASN A 116 15.25 3.83 8.58
C ASN A 116 16.40 2.93 8.10
N ARG A 117 16.97 2.11 8.97
CA ARG A 117 17.97 1.10 8.64
C ARG A 117 17.37 -0.11 7.90
N PHE A 118 16.11 -0.40 8.16
CA PHE A 118 15.41 -1.57 7.64
C PHE A 118 14.42 -1.23 6.52
N VAL A 119 13.98 0.02 6.41
CA VAL A 119 13.09 0.52 5.33
C VAL A 119 13.62 1.81 4.74
N GLY A 120 13.24 2.09 3.49
CA GLY A 120 13.54 3.37 2.86
C GLY A 120 12.77 4.51 3.52
N ALA A 121 13.42 5.34 4.33
CA ALA A 121 12.81 6.45 5.05
C ALA A 121 12.88 7.80 4.28
N SER A 122 13.45 7.84 3.08
CA SER A 122 13.50 9.07 2.30
C SER A 122 12.10 9.56 1.92
N TYR A 123 11.91 10.87 1.83
CA TYR A 123 10.62 11.46 1.43
C TYR A 123 10.10 10.88 0.11
N GLY A 124 10.95 10.77 -0.91
CA GLY A 124 10.54 10.21 -2.21
C GLY A 124 10.07 8.76 -2.12
N THR A 125 10.74 7.92 -1.30
CA THR A 125 10.32 6.53 -1.07
C THR A 125 8.97 6.50 -0.36
N GLN A 126 8.80 7.27 0.70
CA GLN A 126 7.56 7.31 1.47
C GLN A 126 6.40 7.92 0.67
N GLN A 127 6.68 8.89 -0.21
CA GLN A 127 5.68 9.42 -1.14
C GLN A 127 5.17 8.35 -2.13
N GLN A 128 6.06 7.49 -2.63
CA GLN A 128 5.64 6.37 -3.48
C GLN A 128 4.80 5.34 -2.71
N VAL A 129 5.14 5.08 -1.45
CA VAL A 129 4.33 4.21 -0.58
C VAL A 129 2.94 4.82 -0.39
N ASN A 130 2.85 6.11 -0.04
CA ASN A 130 1.58 6.80 0.14
C ASN A 130 0.69 6.69 -1.09
N ARG A 131 1.23 7.01 -2.26
CA ARG A 131 0.46 6.90 -3.52
C ARG A 131 -0.08 5.49 -3.74
N ARG A 132 0.70 4.44 -3.44
CA ARG A 132 0.22 3.05 -3.55
C ARG A 132 -0.86 2.72 -2.52
N VAL A 133 -0.79 3.30 -1.33
CA VAL A 133 -1.85 3.16 -0.30
C VAL A 133 -3.13 3.81 -0.80
N GLU A 134 -3.07 5.04 -1.31
CA GLU A 134 -4.21 5.76 -1.90
C GLU A 134 -4.84 4.97 -3.06
N GLU A 135 -4.02 4.50 -4.02
CA GLU A 135 -4.45 3.68 -5.14
C GLU A 135 -5.15 2.38 -4.67
N ALA A 136 -4.59 1.71 -3.65
CA ALA A 136 -5.17 0.50 -3.08
C ALA A 136 -6.49 0.78 -2.35
N MET A 137 -6.61 1.89 -1.63
CA MET A 137 -7.85 2.30 -0.96
C MET A 137 -8.96 2.58 -1.97
N VAL A 138 -8.66 3.29 -3.07
CA VAL A 138 -9.63 3.56 -4.14
C VAL A 138 -10.09 2.25 -4.79
N THR A 139 -9.16 1.36 -5.11
CA THR A 139 -9.48 0.05 -5.70
C THR A 139 -10.36 -0.78 -4.76
N TYR A 140 -9.98 -0.89 -3.49
CA TYR A 140 -10.75 -1.60 -2.47
C TYR A 140 -12.17 -1.03 -2.31
N ARG A 141 -12.29 0.32 -2.24
CA ARG A 141 -13.60 0.98 -2.19
C ARG A 141 -14.49 0.57 -3.37
N HIS A 142 -13.92 0.57 -4.57
CA HIS A 142 -14.67 0.22 -5.77
C HIS A 142 -15.12 -1.26 -5.76
N GLU A 143 -14.21 -2.18 -5.47
CA GLU A 143 -14.50 -3.62 -5.40
C GLU A 143 -15.53 -3.93 -4.31
N GLU A 144 -15.37 -3.34 -3.12
CA GLU A 144 -16.25 -3.56 -1.99
C GLU A 144 -17.64 -2.95 -2.23
N SER A 145 -17.72 -1.78 -2.85
CA SER A 145 -18.99 -1.17 -3.25
C SER A 145 -19.74 -2.05 -4.24
N GLN A 146 -19.06 -2.62 -5.23
CA GLN A 146 -19.67 -3.56 -6.18
C GLN A 146 -20.17 -4.84 -5.49
N ARG A 147 -19.37 -5.41 -4.60
CA ARG A 147 -19.72 -6.60 -3.82
C ARG A 147 -20.97 -6.36 -2.97
N LEU A 148 -20.99 -5.28 -2.21
CA LEU A 148 -22.12 -4.90 -1.35
C LEU A 148 -23.36 -4.56 -2.16
N ALA A 149 -23.22 -3.89 -3.30
CA ALA A 149 -24.32 -3.59 -4.20
C ALA A 149 -25.00 -4.87 -4.75
N HIS A 150 -24.20 -5.89 -5.06
CA HIS A 150 -24.72 -7.17 -5.55
C HIS A 150 -25.51 -7.94 -4.48
N GLU A 151 -25.12 -7.83 -3.21
CA GLU A 151 -25.77 -8.49 -2.08
C GLU A 151 -26.94 -7.66 -1.49
N MET A 152 -27.09 -6.40 -1.92
CA MET A 152 -28.04 -5.46 -1.35
C MET A 152 -29.48 -5.81 -1.72
N PRO A 153 -30.40 -5.96 -0.75
CA PRO A 153 -31.84 -6.11 -1.05
C PRO A 153 -32.38 -4.83 -1.67
N ALA A 154 -33.40 -4.99 -2.55
CA ALA A 154 -34.07 -3.85 -3.13
C ALA A 154 -34.68 -2.96 -2.03
N ARG A 155 -34.43 -1.66 -2.09
CA ARG A 155 -34.96 -0.70 -1.11
C ARG A 155 -35.14 0.70 -1.67
N ASP A 156 -36.10 1.40 -1.08
CA ASP A 156 -36.28 2.83 -1.30
C ASP A 156 -35.30 3.60 -0.38
N ILE A 157 -34.70 4.63 -0.92
CA ILE A 157 -33.72 5.49 -0.19
C ILE A 157 -34.10 6.96 -0.31
N THR A 158 -33.72 7.73 0.68
CA THR A 158 -33.69 9.20 0.63
C THR A 158 -32.28 9.65 0.30
N LEU A 159 -32.13 10.70 -0.47
CA LEU A 159 -30.85 11.29 -0.81
C LEU A 159 -30.79 12.71 -0.25
N THR A 160 -29.77 12.99 0.56
CA THR A 160 -29.39 14.34 0.94
C THR A 160 -28.24 14.80 0.04
N GLN A 161 -28.44 15.94 -0.59
CA GLN A 161 -27.49 16.55 -1.51
C GLN A 161 -26.86 17.78 -0.85
N ASP A 162 -25.54 17.89 -0.94
CA ASP A 162 -24.81 19.04 -0.39
C ASP A 162 -23.60 19.37 -1.29
N GLU A 163 -23.09 20.57 -1.16
CA GLU A 163 -21.93 21.05 -1.89
C GLU A 163 -20.81 21.41 -0.90
N THR A 164 -19.61 20.93 -1.17
CA THR A 164 -18.44 21.30 -0.39
C THR A 164 -17.36 21.93 -1.29
N PHE A 165 -16.50 22.73 -0.70
CA PHE A 165 -15.46 23.47 -1.41
C PHE A 165 -14.08 23.20 -0.81
N THR A 166 -13.47 22.11 -1.24
CA THR A 166 -12.10 21.70 -0.86
C THR A 166 -11.15 21.83 -2.04
N GLY A 167 -10.82 23.08 -2.41
CA GLY A 167 -10.00 23.34 -3.60
C GLY A 167 -10.77 23.43 -4.92
N GLY A 168 -12.09 23.27 -4.89
CA GLY A 168 -13.05 23.34 -5.99
C GLY A 168 -14.43 22.90 -5.52
N LEU A 169 -15.43 23.06 -6.37
CA LEU A 169 -16.77 22.56 -6.09
C LEU A 169 -16.77 21.03 -6.10
N CYS A 170 -17.28 20.43 -5.06
CA CYS A 170 -17.51 19.00 -4.94
C CYS A 170 -18.96 18.74 -4.56
N LEU A 171 -19.68 17.95 -5.36
CA LEU A 171 -21.03 17.49 -5.09
C LEU A 171 -20.99 16.25 -4.20
N VAL A 172 -21.77 16.27 -3.13
CA VAL A 172 -21.85 15.18 -2.15
C VAL A 172 -23.28 14.70 -2.01
N GLY A 173 -23.51 13.43 -2.29
CA GLY A 173 -24.82 12.77 -2.11
C GLY A 173 -24.73 11.69 -1.05
N VAL A 174 -25.54 11.79 0.01
CA VAL A 174 -25.53 10.88 1.16
C VAL A 174 -26.90 10.25 1.38
N GLU A 175 -26.94 8.95 1.62
CA GLU A 175 -28.11 8.27 2.16
C GLU A 175 -28.11 8.43 3.70
N PRO A 176 -29.03 9.22 4.28
CA PRO A 176 -28.90 9.67 5.67
C PRO A 176 -29.16 8.57 6.72
N VAL A 177 -29.84 7.49 6.35
CA VAL A 177 -30.14 6.39 7.30
C VAL A 177 -28.90 5.53 7.54
N SER A 178 -28.16 5.21 6.47
CA SER A 178 -26.93 4.42 6.56
C SER A 178 -25.65 5.26 6.67
N ASN A 179 -25.75 6.57 6.44
CA ASN A 179 -24.62 7.49 6.23
C ASN A 179 -23.72 7.08 5.05
N TYR A 180 -24.28 6.35 4.08
CA TYR A 180 -23.51 5.94 2.91
C TYR A 180 -23.37 7.11 1.94
N ILE A 181 -22.14 7.42 1.56
CA ILE A 181 -21.83 8.44 0.55
C ILE A 181 -21.99 7.80 -0.83
N LEU A 182 -23.10 8.15 -1.50
CA LEU A 182 -23.42 7.69 -2.85
C LEU A 182 -22.59 8.42 -3.91
N LEU A 183 -22.39 9.71 -3.71
CA LEU A 183 -21.66 10.59 -4.63
C LEU A 183 -20.70 11.46 -3.84
N GLU A 184 -19.47 11.57 -4.31
CA GLU A 184 -18.47 12.55 -3.92
C GLU A 184 -17.62 12.84 -5.17
N GLN A 185 -17.97 13.91 -5.88
CA GLN A 185 -17.38 14.20 -7.18
C GLN A 185 -17.13 15.68 -7.39
N ALA A 186 -15.92 16.01 -7.86
CA ALA A 186 -15.60 17.35 -8.32
C ALA A 186 -16.45 17.71 -9.55
N ALA A 187 -17.06 18.90 -9.54
CA ALA A 187 -17.95 19.37 -10.58
C ALA A 187 -17.62 20.82 -11.01
N GLN A 188 -18.07 21.19 -12.21
CA GLN A 188 -17.91 22.54 -12.73
C GLN A 188 -19.15 23.43 -12.47
N GLY A 189 -20.28 22.80 -12.16
CA GLY A 189 -21.55 23.42 -11.87
C GLY A 189 -22.31 22.73 -10.75
N ARG A 190 -23.36 23.36 -10.27
CA ARG A 190 -24.29 22.85 -9.24
C ARG A 190 -25.75 22.88 -9.66
N ASP A 191 -25.97 23.07 -10.96
CA ASP A 191 -27.30 23.05 -11.54
C ASP A 191 -27.84 21.61 -11.60
N HIS A 192 -29.13 21.49 -11.87
CA HIS A 192 -29.84 20.21 -11.92
C HIS A 192 -29.20 19.20 -12.89
N ASP A 193 -28.80 19.69 -14.05
CA ASP A 193 -28.24 18.82 -15.09
C ASP A 193 -26.89 18.24 -14.66
N THR A 194 -26.04 19.06 -14.05
CA THR A 194 -24.75 18.60 -13.48
C THR A 194 -24.97 17.55 -12.38
N TRP A 195 -25.95 17.79 -11.48
CA TRP A 195 -26.29 16.81 -10.45
C TRP A 195 -26.79 15.49 -11.05
N GLN A 196 -27.64 15.55 -12.06
CA GLN A 196 -28.15 14.36 -12.73
C GLN A 196 -27.04 13.58 -13.42
N GLU A 197 -26.17 14.24 -14.18
CA GLU A 197 -25.02 13.63 -14.86
C GLU A 197 -24.07 12.92 -13.90
N CYS A 198 -23.87 13.48 -12.70
CA CYS A 198 -23.00 12.86 -11.68
C CYS A 198 -23.70 11.72 -10.93
N MET A 199 -25.00 11.87 -10.63
CA MET A 199 -25.76 10.93 -9.80
C MET A 199 -26.16 9.65 -10.57
N GLU A 200 -26.55 9.75 -11.83
CA GLU A 200 -26.95 8.58 -12.63
C GLU A 200 -25.90 7.47 -12.63
N PRO A 201 -24.60 7.74 -12.90
CA PRO A 201 -23.57 6.72 -12.84
C PRO A 201 -23.36 6.16 -11.41
N ALA A 202 -23.52 6.99 -10.38
CA ALA A 202 -23.33 6.58 -8.98
C ALA A 202 -24.40 5.58 -8.52
N LEU A 203 -25.59 5.62 -9.10
CA LEU A 203 -26.69 4.70 -8.80
C LEU A 203 -26.64 3.40 -9.63
N VAL A 204 -25.84 3.35 -10.67
CA VAL A 204 -25.72 2.17 -11.53
C VAL A 204 -25.18 0.97 -10.72
N GLY A 205 -25.91 -0.14 -10.78
CA GLY A 205 -25.56 -1.37 -10.07
C GLY A 205 -26.06 -1.45 -8.63
N LEU A 206 -26.60 -0.35 -8.08
CA LEU A 206 -27.24 -0.37 -6.77
C LEU A 206 -28.71 -0.81 -6.90
N ASN A 207 -29.12 -1.75 -6.06
CA ASN A 207 -30.52 -2.21 -6.03
C ASN A 207 -31.37 -1.28 -5.16
N CYS A 208 -31.44 0.01 -5.52
CA CYS A 208 -32.17 1.02 -4.78
C CYS A 208 -32.94 1.95 -5.71
N LYS A 209 -33.96 2.59 -5.13
CA LYS A 209 -34.73 3.64 -5.77
C LYS A 209 -34.75 4.89 -4.89
N VAL A 210 -34.31 6.01 -5.44
CA VAL A 210 -34.40 7.30 -4.76
C VAL A 210 -35.88 7.75 -4.82
N ILE A 211 -36.51 7.87 -3.66
CA ILE A 211 -37.90 8.31 -3.50
C ILE A 211 -38.01 9.76 -3.08
N GLN A 212 -36.97 10.30 -2.50
CA GLN A 212 -36.90 11.69 -2.04
C GLN A 212 -35.47 12.21 -2.15
N SER A 213 -35.32 13.43 -2.59
CA SER A 213 -34.03 14.18 -2.60
C SER A 213 -34.23 15.52 -1.90
N THR A 214 -33.30 15.92 -1.05
CA THR A 214 -33.32 17.17 -0.26
C THR A 214 -31.96 17.86 -0.31
#